data_d03e529b12239bfafe65088ff3003839
#
_entry.id   d03e529b12239bfafe65088ff3003839
#
_cell.length_a   1.000
_cell.length_b   1.000
_cell.length_c   1.000
_cell.angle_alpha   90.00
_cell.angle_beta   90.00
_cell.angle_gamma   90.00
#
_symmetry.space_group_name_H-M   'P 1'
#
loop_
_entity.id
_entity.type
_entity.pdbx_description
1 polymer ?
#
loop_
_entity_poly.entity_id
_entity_poly.type
_entity_poly.pdbx_seq_one_letter_code
_entity_poly.pdbx_strand_id
1 'polypeptide(L)'
;MNIDYSLGEVQKVARLAVKGINSHIILLSGEVGVGKTTLIKEILKTLKVNNNVNSPTFSIINEYLTRDKKIVYHIDLYRIKKIDELHSIGFFEYLDSKNLCFIEWGDIIEEILKVDYNKFLIVKKQNFRSIKKIK
;
A
#
# COMPACT_ATOMS: atom_id res chain seq x y z
N MET A 1 -4.09 0.54 -15.74
CA MET A 1 -3.18 1.63 -15.46
C MET A 1 -1.76 1.21 -15.80
N ASN A 2 -1.07 2.01 -16.55
CA ASN A 2 0.33 1.81 -16.88
C ASN A 2 0.89 3.19 -17.22
N ILE A 3 1.61 3.81 -16.29
CA ILE A 3 1.98 5.22 -16.37
C ILE A 3 3.44 5.40 -15.97
N ASP A 4 4.18 6.16 -16.77
CA ASP A 4 5.49 6.67 -16.39
C ASP A 4 5.29 8.02 -15.70
N TYR A 5 6.07 8.28 -14.65
CA TYR A 5 5.92 9.50 -13.88
C TYR A 5 7.24 9.91 -13.23
N SER A 6 7.39 11.22 -13.05
CA SER A 6 8.48 11.79 -12.27
C SER A 6 8.03 11.97 -10.81
N LEU A 7 9.00 12.26 -9.94
CA LEU A 7 8.70 12.48 -8.53
C LEU A 7 7.70 13.62 -8.31
N GLY A 8 7.77 14.66 -9.15
CA GLY A 8 6.83 15.78 -9.07
C GLY A 8 5.42 15.44 -9.50
N GLU A 9 5.21 14.29 -10.12
CA GLU A 9 3.90 13.84 -10.60
C GLU A 9 3.24 12.80 -9.69
N VAL A 10 3.82 12.51 -8.53
CA VAL A 10 3.34 11.45 -7.65
C VAL A 10 1.90 11.71 -7.15
N GLN A 11 1.51 12.98 -6.97
CA GLN A 11 0.14 13.32 -6.57
C GLN A 11 -0.87 12.92 -7.63
N LYS A 12 -0.55 13.18 -8.89
CA LYS A 12 -1.39 12.78 -10.02
C LYS A 12 -1.54 11.27 -10.07
N VAL A 13 -0.43 10.56 -9.91
CA VAL A 13 -0.43 9.09 -9.89
C VAL A 13 -1.25 8.55 -8.74
N ALA A 14 -1.15 9.16 -7.56
CA ALA A 14 -1.96 8.74 -6.41
C ALA A 14 -3.45 8.85 -6.70
N ARG A 15 -3.89 9.96 -7.31
CA ARG A 15 -5.30 10.13 -7.67
C ARG A 15 -5.76 9.06 -8.68
N LEU A 16 -4.92 8.76 -9.66
CA LEU A 16 -5.25 7.73 -10.65
C LEU A 16 -5.28 6.32 -10.02
N ALA A 17 -4.35 6.05 -9.11
CA ALA A 17 -4.33 4.77 -8.39
C ALA A 17 -5.60 4.57 -7.57
N VAL A 18 -6.03 5.60 -6.84
CA VAL A 18 -7.26 5.54 -6.04
C VAL A 18 -8.47 5.19 -6.92
N LYS A 19 -8.56 5.77 -8.11
CA LYS A 19 -9.66 5.46 -9.03
C LYS A 19 -9.64 4.00 -9.51
N GLY A 20 -8.48 3.37 -9.50
CA GLY A 20 -8.34 1.98 -9.93
C GLY A 20 -8.53 0.97 -8.80
N ILE A 21 -8.73 1.42 -7.57
CA ILE A 21 -8.91 0.51 -6.43
C ILE A 21 -10.35 -0.01 -6.41
N ASN A 22 -10.49 -1.32 -6.46
CA ASN A 22 -11.78 -1.98 -6.38
C ASN A 22 -11.79 -3.14 -5.35
N SER A 23 -10.77 -3.19 -4.51
CA SER A 23 -10.66 -4.14 -3.40
C SER A 23 -10.19 -3.40 -2.16
N HIS A 24 -10.46 -3.96 -0.99
CA HIS A 24 -9.97 -3.36 0.25
C HIS A 24 -8.52 -3.74 0.57
N ILE A 25 -7.95 -4.69 -0.14
CA ILE A 25 -6.56 -5.11 0.02
C ILE A 25 -5.77 -4.64 -1.19
N ILE A 26 -4.76 -3.82 -0.96
CA ILE A 26 -3.95 -3.23 -2.03
C ILE A 26 -2.47 -3.51 -1.74
N LEU A 27 -1.85 -4.29 -2.62
CA LEU A 27 -0.42 -4.59 -2.53
C LEU A 27 0.36 -3.62 -3.40
N LEU A 28 1.42 -3.05 -2.84
CA LEU A 28 2.39 -2.26 -3.61
C LEU A 28 3.70 -3.02 -3.66
N SER A 29 4.12 -3.36 -4.87
CA SER A 29 5.29 -4.16 -5.14
C SER A 29 6.36 -3.34 -5.84
N GLY A 30 7.61 -3.69 -5.62
CA GLY A 30 8.75 -3.02 -6.21
C GLY A 30 9.96 -3.12 -5.28
N GLU A 31 11.13 -2.85 -5.83
CA GLU A 31 12.38 -2.92 -5.06
C GLU A 31 12.44 -1.83 -3.99
N VAL A 32 13.40 -1.96 -3.07
CA VAL A 32 13.68 -0.92 -2.06
C VAL A 32 14.00 0.40 -2.77
N GLY A 33 13.41 1.47 -2.28
CA GLY A 33 13.70 2.81 -2.79
C GLY A 33 12.97 3.19 -4.08
N VAL A 34 12.04 2.37 -4.57
CA VAL A 34 11.29 2.73 -5.80
C VAL A 34 10.18 3.73 -5.56
N GLY A 35 9.82 4.00 -4.30
CA GLY A 35 8.79 4.99 -3.97
C GLY A 35 7.45 4.42 -3.56
N LYS A 36 7.40 3.19 -3.06
CA LYS A 36 6.16 2.57 -2.56
C LYS A 36 5.57 3.38 -1.41
N THR A 37 6.37 3.66 -0.39
CA THR A 37 5.93 4.43 0.78
C THR A 37 5.52 5.84 0.39
N THR A 38 6.28 6.47 -0.50
CA THR A 38 5.97 7.82 -1.00
C THR A 38 4.60 7.84 -1.68
N LEU A 39 4.34 6.85 -2.52
CA LEU A 39 3.03 6.76 -3.20
C LEU A 39 1.90 6.52 -2.20
N ILE A 40 2.11 5.64 -1.23
CA ILE A 40 1.09 5.39 -0.19
C ILE A 40 0.77 6.67 0.57
N LYS A 41 1.79 7.44 0.95
CA LYS A 41 1.57 8.73 1.62
C LYS A 41 0.69 9.66 0.80
N GLU A 42 0.95 9.75 -0.49
CA GLU A 42 0.15 10.59 -1.38
C GLU A 42 -1.27 10.04 -1.57
N ILE A 43 -1.43 8.71 -1.62
CA ILE A 43 -2.75 8.08 -1.65
C ILE A 43 -3.52 8.40 -0.37
N LEU A 44 -2.90 8.32 0.78
CA LEU A 44 -3.55 8.63 2.06
C LEU A 44 -3.99 10.09 2.11
N LYS A 45 -3.19 11.01 1.58
CA LYS A 45 -3.60 12.41 1.44
C LYS A 45 -4.82 12.55 0.52
N THR A 46 -4.84 11.83 -0.57
CA THR A 46 -5.96 11.82 -1.51
C THR A 46 -7.23 11.30 -0.84
N LEU A 47 -7.11 10.34 0.06
CA LEU A 47 -8.20 9.78 0.86
C LEU A 47 -8.58 10.67 2.05
N LYS A 48 -7.95 11.82 2.20
CA LYS A 48 -8.23 12.82 3.24
C LYS A 48 -8.01 12.29 4.65
N VAL A 49 -6.88 11.63 4.84
CA VAL A 49 -6.45 11.19 6.16
C VAL A 49 -6.04 12.39 7.00
N ASN A 50 -6.57 12.48 8.23
CA ASN A 50 -6.35 13.62 9.13
C ASN A 50 -5.03 13.56 9.90
N ASN A 51 -4.44 12.38 10.03
CA ASN A 51 -3.19 12.19 10.78
C ASN A 51 -1.99 12.49 9.89
N ASN A 52 -0.87 12.84 10.51
CA ASN A 52 0.39 12.90 9.80
C ASN A 52 0.74 11.51 9.29
N VAL A 53 1.04 11.42 7.99
CA VAL A 53 1.37 10.15 7.36
C VAL A 53 2.87 9.94 7.42
N ASN A 54 3.29 9.02 8.27
CA ASN A 54 4.69 8.61 8.41
C ASN A 54 4.82 7.15 7.98
N SER A 55 6.02 6.80 7.50
CA SER A 55 6.34 5.42 7.22
C SER A 55 6.29 4.59 8.53
N PRO A 56 5.80 3.33 8.50
CA PRO A 56 5.82 2.49 9.70
C PRO A 56 7.26 2.03 10.00
N THR A 57 8.00 2.87 10.72
CA THR A 57 9.43 2.65 10.97
C THR A 57 9.66 1.57 12.04
N PHE A 58 8.88 1.63 13.12
CA PHE A 58 9.00 0.73 14.26
C PHE A 58 7.80 -0.19 14.41
N SER A 59 6.71 0.15 13.76
CA SER A 59 5.44 -0.56 13.80
C SER A 59 5.18 -1.17 12.44
N ILE A 60 4.83 -2.44 12.39
CA ILE A 60 4.51 -3.13 11.15
C ILE A 60 3.18 -2.59 10.58
N ILE A 61 2.24 -2.24 11.45
CA ILE A 61 0.92 -1.78 11.07
C ILE A 61 0.65 -0.40 11.64
N ASN A 62 0.32 0.55 10.77
CA ASN A 62 -0.14 1.88 11.15
C ASN A 62 -1.60 2.06 10.79
N GLU A 63 -2.35 2.70 11.68
CA GLU A 63 -3.76 2.98 11.51
C GLU A 63 -3.97 4.47 11.32
N TYR A 64 -4.81 4.83 10.36
CA TYR A 64 -5.16 6.21 10.06
C TYR A 64 -6.68 6.37 9.98
N LEU A 65 -7.17 7.58 10.29
CA LEU A 65 -8.57 7.93 10.13
C LEU A 65 -8.71 8.95 9.00
N THR A 66 -9.67 8.71 8.13
CA THR A 66 -10.07 9.70 7.13
C THR A 66 -10.94 10.77 7.77
N ARG A 67 -11.20 11.85 7.02
CA ARG A 67 -12.07 12.94 7.50
C ARG A 67 -13.48 12.46 7.81
N ASP A 68 -13.99 11.49 7.07
CA ASP A 68 -15.30 10.87 7.30
C ASP A 68 -15.24 9.66 8.23
N LYS A 69 -14.17 9.56 9.03
CA LYS A 69 -13.98 8.59 10.11
C LYS A 69 -13.90 7.14 9.66
N LYS A 70 -13.42 6.90 8.45
CA LYS A 70 -13.09 5.56 7.98
C LYS A 70 -11.66 5.21 8.36
N ILE A 71 -11.43 3.94 8.66
CA ILE A 71 -10.10 3.45 9.04
C ILE A 71 -9.35 2.97 7.80
N VAL A 72 -8.07 3.34 7.72
CA VAL A 72 -7.16 2.88 6.67
C VAL A 72 -5.90 2.36 7.34
N TYR A 73 -5.44 1.19 6.92
CA TYR A 73 -4.20 0.60 7.43
C TYR A 73 -3.07 0.71 6.41
N HIS A 74 -1.89 1.01 6.89
CA HIS A 74 -0.65 0.91 6.12
C HIS A 74 0.24 -0.13 6.79
N ILE A 75 0.55 -1.20 6.07
CA ILE A 75 1.23 -2.38 6.59
C ILE A 75 2.51 -2.58 5.79
N ASP A 76 3.64 -2.74 6.50
CA ASP A 76 4.93 -2.99 5.88
C ASP A 76 5.48 -4.33 6.39
N LEU A 77 5.51 -5.33 5.49
CA LEU A 77 5.93 -6.68 5.82
C LEU A 77 7.41 -6.95 5.51
N TYR A 78 8.21 -5.90 5.29
CA TYR A 78 9.61 -6.04 4.91
C TYR A 78 10.40 -6.94 5.86
N ARG A 79 10.14 -6.83 7.16
CA ARG A 79 10.86 -7.59 8.21
C ARG A 79 10.24 -8.94 8.51
N ILE A 80 9.10 -9.24 7.93
CA ILE A 80 8.41 -10.52 8.16
C ILE A 80 9.06 -11.58 7.29
N LYS A 81 9.46 -12.69 7.88
CA LYS A 81 10.12 -13.79 7.18
C LYS A 81 9.27 -15.05 7.13
N LYS A 82 8.37 -15.22 8.09
CA LYS A 82 7.54 -16.43 8.22
C LYS A 82 6.09 -16.06 8.46
N ILE A 83 5.19 -16.89 7.94
CA ILE A 83 3.74 -16.70 8.11
C ILE A 83 3.35 -16.69 9.60
N ASP A 84 4.01 -17.49 10.43
CA ASP A 84 3.73 -17.53 11.86
C ASP A 84 3.87 -16.17 12.54
N GLU A 85 4.80 -15.33 12.06
CA GLU A 85 4.97 -13.98 12.59
C GLU A 85 3.74 -13.11 12.32
N LEU A 86 3.04 -13.35 11.21
CA LEU A 86 1.81 -12.64 10.87
C LEU A 86 0.68 -12.97 11.87
N HIS A 87 0.57 -14.24 12.25
CA HIS A 87 -0.40 -14.64 13.26
C HIS A 87 -0.13 -13.97 14.60
N SER A 88 1.15 -13.85 14.96
CA SER A 88 1.56 -13.24 16.23
C SER A 88 1.15 -11.78 16.36
N ILE A 89 1.08 -11.05 15.25
CA ILE A 89 0.72 -9.62 15.26
C ILE A 89 -0.76 -9.37 14.93
N GLY A 90 -1.56 -10.44 14.73
CA GLY A 90 -2.97 -10.31 14.41
C GLY A 90 -3.24 -9.81 13.00
N PHE A 91 -2.31 -10.02 12.07
CA PHE A 91 -2.38 -9.46 10.72
C PHE A 91 -3.69 -9.82 10.00
N PHE A 92 -4.14 -11.06 10.11
CA PHE A 92 -5.32 -11.52 9.38
C PHE A 92 -6.61 -10.86 9.86
N GLU A 93 -6.67 -10.42 11.11
CA GLU A 93 -7.82 -9.66 11.62
C GLU A 93 -7.95 -8.31 10.93
N TYR A 94 -6.81 -7.67 10.61
CA TYR A 94 -6.83 -6.41 9.86
C TYR A 94 -7.36 -6.62 8.45
N LEU A 95 -6.98 -7.69 7.78
CA LEU A 95 -7.52 -8.01 6.46
C LEU A 95 -9.02 -8.29 6.49
N ASP A 96 -9.48 -8.97 7.53
CA ASP A 96 -10.89 -9.33 7.68
C ASP A 96 -11.76 -8.14 8.07
N SER A 97 -11.18 -7.06 8.52
CA SER A 97 -11.90 -5.85 8.94
C SER A 97 -12.63 -5.16 7.79
N LYS A 98 -12.26 -5.45 6.55
CA LYS A 98 -12.76 -4.82 5.32
C LYS A 98 -12.45 -3.33 5.20
N ASN A 99 -11.59 -2.80 6.06
CA ASN A 99 -11.00 -1.48 5.88
C ASN A 99 -9.91 -1.53 4.83
N LEU A 100 -9.61 -0.40 4.19
CA LEU A 100 -8.52 -0.34 3.21
C LEU A 100 -7.19 -0.71 3.87
N CYS A 101 -6.47 -1.62 3.25
CA CYS A 101 -5.16 -2.07 3.71
C CYS A 101 -4.16 -1.89 2.58
N PHE A 102 -3.25 -0.95 2.73
CA PHE A 102 -2.12 -0.77 1.81
C PHE A 102 -0.93 -1.53 2.34
N ILE A 103 -0.45 -2.50 1.58
CA ILE A 103 0.56 -3.45 2.05
C ILE A 103 1.79 -3.38 1.16
N GLU A 104 2.94 -3.08 1.77
CA GLU A 104 4.25 -3.16 1.14
C GLU A 104 4.87 -4.52 1.47
N TRP A 105 5.63 -5.08 0.54
CA TRP A 105 6.29 -6.37 0.69
C TRP A 105 5.30 -7.50 0.96
N GLY A 106 4.20 -7.49 0.19
CA GLY A 106 3.11 -8.44 0.38
C GLY A 106 3.30 -9.80 -0.30
N ASP A 107 4.45 -10.07 -0.88
CA ASP A 107 4.70 -11.32 -1.61
C ASP A 107 4.51 -12.55 -0.72
N ILE A 108 4.86 -12.43 0.56
CA ILE A 108 4.73 -13.52 1.52
C ILE A 108 3.28 -13.96 1.72
N ILE A 109 2.32 -13.06 1.53
CA ILE A 109 0.89 -13.36 1.73
C ILE A 109 0.15 -13.64 0.43
N GLU A 110 0.72 -13.34 -0.72
CA GLU A 110 0.02 -13.44 -2.00
C GLU A 110 -0.52 -14.85 -2.26
N GLU A 111 0.27 -15.86 -1.94
CA GLU A 111 -0.12 -17.25 -2.16
C GLU A 111 -1.25 -17.72 -1.25
N ILE A 112 -1.42 -17.08 -0.11
CA ILE A 112 -2.43 -17.46 0.87
C ILE A 112 -3.67 -16.58 0.86
N LEU A 113 -3.66 -15.49 0.10
CA LEU A 113 -4.85 -14.65 -0.05
C LEU A 113 -5.91 -15.39 -0.86
N LYS A 114 -7.09 -15.57 -0.26
CA LYS A 114 -8.22 -16.25 -0.88
C LYS A 114 -9.33 -15.26 -1.28
N VAL A 115 -9.05 -13.97 -1.16
CA VAL A 115 -9.98 -12.90 -1.50
C VAL A 115 -9.37 -12.04 -2.59
N ASP A 116 -10.20 -11.25 -3.25
CA ASP A 116 -9.72 -10.32 -4.27
C ASP A 116 -8.82 -9.27 -3.64
N TYR A 117 -7.81 -8.88 -4.39
CA TYR A 117 -6.90 -7.80 -4.01
C TYR A 117 -6.44 -7.05 -5.24
N ASN A 118 -6.01 -5.81 -5.05
CA ASN A 118 -5.36 -5.04 -6.11
C ASN A 118 -3.84 -5.11 -5.91
N LYS A 119 -3.12 -5.07 -7.01
CA LYS A 119 -1.65 -5.05 -6.96
C LYS A 119 -1.13 -4.03 -7.96
N PHE A 120 -0.29 -3.12 -7.45
CA PHE A 120 0.43 -2.15 -8.26
C PHE A 120 1.92 -2.49 -8.21
N LEU A 121 2.55 -2.50 -9.36
CA LEU A 121 3.99 -2.70 -9.48
C LEU A 121 4.66 -1.38 -9.84
N ILE A 122 5.65 -0.97 -9.06
CA ILE A 122 6.45 0.22 -9.33
C ILE A 122 7.86 -0.21 -9.72
N VAL A 123 8.33 0.30 -10.85
CA VAL A 123 9.67 0.01 -11.37
C VAL A 123 10.42 1.32 -11.52
N LYS A 124 11.66 1.35 -11.03
CA LYS A 124 12.55 2.50 -11.19
C LYS A 124 13.22 2.43 -12.55
N LYS A 125 13.08 3.51 -13.30
CA LYS A 125 13.82 3.75 -14.53
C LYS A 125 14.92 4.80 -14.27
N GLN A 126 15.68 5.15 -15.28
CA GLN A 126 16.84 6.05 -15.11
C GLN A 126 16.45 7.39 -14.48
N ASN A 127 15.44 8.07 -15.03
CA ASN A 127 15.03 9.41 -14.58
C ASN A 127 13.58 9.50 -14.15
N PHE A 128 12.86 8.37 -14.11
CA PHE A 128 11.45 8.34 -13.79
C PHE A 128 11.07 7.00 -13.16
N ARG A 129 9.81 6.89 -12.78
CA ARG A 129 9.21 5.64 -12.29
C ARG A 129 8.12 5.20 -13.26
N SER A 130 7.87 3.93 -13.29
CA SER A 130 6.72 3.37 -14.00
C SER A 130 5.85 2.63 -12.99
N ILE A 131 4.55 2.87 -13.05
CA ILE A 131 3.59 2.15 -12.22
C ILE A 131 2.58 1.43 -13.10
N LYS A 132 2.28 0.19 -12.74
CA LYS A 132 1.36 -0.65 -13.48
C LYS A 132 0.44 -1.37 -12.50
N LYS A 133 -0.86 -1.33 -12.77
CA LYS A 133 -1.81 -2.17 -12.04
C LYS A 133 -1.81 -3.54 -12.68
N ILE A 134 -1.35 -4.57 -11.96
CA ILE A 134 -1.26 -5.93 -12.48
C ILE A 134 -2.34 -6.86 -11.92
N LYS A 135 -3.11 -6.35 -10.96
CA LYS A 135 -4.29 -7.06 -10.46
C LYS A 135 -5.29 -6.14 -9.79
#